data_93551ee7fd322ad06e757909fc4c620f
#
_entry.id   93551ee7fd322ad06e757909fc4c620f
#
_cell.length_a   1.000
_cell.length_b   1.000
_cell.length_c   1.000
_cell.angle_alpha   90.00
_cell.angle_beta   90.00
_cell.angle_gamma   90.00
#
_symmetry.space_group_name_H-M   'P 1'
#
loop_
_entity.id
_entity.type
_entity.pdbx_description
1 polymer ?
#
loop_
_entity_poly.entity_id
_entity_poly.type
_entity_poly.pdbx_seq_one_letter_code
_entity_poly.pdbx_strand_id
1 'polypeptide(L)'
;MVCLGNICRSPLAEGILQNLARVNGLQWEVDSAGTNGYHNGEAPHHLSQKVAKKYGIDISMQCSRKFTAEDFNTYDIIYAMAADVMADIQQISGKAFDSKKVKLFLNEHTHLQNQDVPDPWFGAEDGYENTFAIINETCAMITERYASKEPIKTL
;
A
#
# COMPACT_ATOMS: atom_id res chain seq x y z
N MET A 1 -1.52 -0.09 3.78
CA MET A 1 -0.54 0.39 2.79
C MET A 1 -0.26 1.86 3.03
N VAL A 2 1.00 2.28 3.21
CA VAL A 2 1.33 3.66 3.55
C VAL A 2 2.36 4.24 2.57
N CYS A 3 2.06 5.40 1.99
CA CYS A 3 3.02 6.21 1.22
C CYS A 3 3.03 7.66 1.74
N LEU A 4 3.65 8.58 1.03
CA LEU A 4 3.76 9.97 1.48
C LEU A 4 2.40 10.68 1.44
N GLY A 5 1.77 10.76 0.28
CA GLY A 5 0.54 11.53 0.04
C GLY A 5 -0.76 10.73 -0.01
N ASN A 6 -0.71 9.42 -0.06
CA ASN A 6 -1.86 8.53 -0.21
C ASN A 6 -2.73 8.82 -1.46
N ILE A 7 -2.08 9.15 -2.57
CA ILE A 7 -2.78 9.38 -3.85
C ILE A 7 -2.20 8.60 -5.03
N CYS A 8 -0.97 8.07 -4.96
CA CYS A 8 -0.35 7.32 -6.06
C CYS A 8 -0.08 5.86 -5.70
N ARG A 9 0.96 5.59 -4.89
CA ARG A 9 1.46 4.24 -4.62
C ARG A 9 0.56 3.41 -3.72
N SER A 10 0.23 3.92 -2.54
CA SER A 10 -0.56 3.17 -1.56
C SER A 10 -2.00 2.88 -2.01
N PRO A 11 -2.69 3.77 -2.75
CA PRO A 11 -4.00 3.43 -3.30
C PRO A 11 -3.96 2.29 -4.32
N LEU A 12 -2.90 2.21 -5.13
CA LEU A 12 -2.70 1.08 -6.05
C LEU A 12 -2.53 -0.23 -5.27
N ALA A 13 -1.67 -0.22 -4.26
CA ALA A 13 -1.43 -1.41 -3.44
C ALA A 13 -2.69 -1.87 -2.70
N GLU A 14 -3.48 -0.93 -2.15
CA GLU A 14 -4.78 -1.23 -1.54
C GLU A 14 -5.72 -1.91 -2.52
N GLY A 15 -5.94 -1.29 -3.69
CA GLY A 15 -6.89 -1.81 -4.69
C GLY A 15 -6.47 -3.17 -5.24
N ILE A 16 -5.18 -3.35 -5.54
CA ILE A 16 -4.65 -4.59 -6.08
C ILE A 16 -4.75 -5.72 -5.05
N LEU A 17 -4.27 -5.50 -3.83
CA LEU A 17 -4.29 -6.55 -2.80
C LEU A 17 -5.71 -6.89 -2.36
N GLN A 18 -6.61 -5.91 -2.23
CA GLN A 18 -8.01 -6.16 -1.92
C GLN A 18 -8.69 -6.99 -3.01
N ASN A 19 -8.39 -6.71 -4.28
CA ASN A 19 -8.88 -7.50 -5.40
C ASN A 19 -8.36 -8.95 -5.37
N LEU A 20 -7.06 -9.13 -5.13
CA LEU A 20 -6.46 -10.47 -5.01
C LEU A 20 -7.05 -11.24 -3.82
N ALA A 21 -7.24 -10.59 -2.68
CA ALA A 21 -7.88 -11.21 -1.52
C ALA A 21 -9.29 -11.71 -1.87
N ARG A 22 -10.11 -10.85 -2.49
CA ARG A 22 -11.47 -11.19 -2.92
C ARG A 22 -11.50 -12.37 -3.88
N VAL A 23 -10.66 -12.37 -4.90
CA VAL A 23 -10.58 -13.43 -5.92
C VAL A 23 -10.16 -14.77 -5.31
N ASN A 24 -9.30 -14.75 -4.29
CA ASN A 24 -8.84 -15.94 -3.59
C ASN A 24 -9.70 -16.33 -2.37
N GLY A 25 -10.83 -15.67 -2.14
CA GLY A 25 -11.74 -15.98 -1.03
C GLY A 25 -11.19 -15.65 0.36
N LEU A 26 -10.20 -14.74 0.44
CA LEU A 26 -9.57 -14.32 1.68
C LEU A 26 -10.36 -13.19 2.35
N GLN A 27 -10.52 -13.26 3.66
CA GLN A 27 -11.26 -12.27 4.46
C GLN A 27 -10.32 -11.15 4.94
N TRP A 28 -9.56 -10.58 4.02
CA TRP A 28 -8.65 -9.48 4.33
C TRP A 28 -9.34 -8.13 4.16
N GLU A 29 -9.13 -7.24 5.10
CA GLU A 29 -9.39 -5.81 4.97
C GLU A 29 -8.10 -5.10 4.61
N VAL A 30 -8.07 -4.46 3.46
CA VAL A 30 -6.92 -3.69 2.97
C VAL A 30 -7.29 -2.22 2.90
N ASP A 31 -6.47 -1.38 3.48
CA ASP A 31 -6.66 0.06 3.53
C ASP A 31 -5.34 0.78 3.25
N SER A 32 -5.40 2.08 2.99
CA SER A 32 -4.21 2.88 2.76
C SER A 32 -4.25 4.24 3.45
N ALA A 33 -3.07 4.80 3.69
CA ALA A 33 -2.90 6.10 4.35
C ALA A 33 -1.65 6.81 3.84
N GLY A 34 -1.56 8.10 4.12
CA GLY A 34 -0.39 8.93 3.84
C GLY A 34 0.24 9.51 5.08
N THR A 35 1.53 9.73 5.07
CA THR A 35 2.24 10.30 6.23
C THR A 35 2.12 11.83 6.32
N ASN A 36 1.95 12.55 5.19
CA ASN A 36 1.92 14.02 5.20
C ASN A 36 0.53 14.67 5.29
N GLY A 37 -0.53 14.02 4.92
CA GLY A 37 -1.89 14.56 5.01
C GLY A 37 -2.23 15.71 4.05
N TYR A 38 -1.38 16.06 3.09
CA TYR A 38 -1.64 17.16 2.14
C TYR A 38 -2.83 16.92 1.21
N HIS A 39 -3.14 15.68 0.97
CA HIS A 39 -4.20 15.25 0.07
C HIS A 39 -5.40 14.63 0.79
N ASN A 40 -5.55 14.84 2.10
CA ASN A 40 -6.64 14.26 2.87
C ASN A 40 -8.00 14.57 2.24
N GLY A 41 -8.81 13.53 2.05
CA GLY A 41 -10.13 13.65 1.44
C GLY A 41 -10.14 13.59 -0.09
N GLU A 42 -8.97 13.57 -0.74
CA GLU A 42 -8.88 13.48 -2.20
C GLU A 42 -8.98 12.04 -2.69
N ALA A 43 -9.49 11.87 -3.90
CA ALA A 43 -9.42 10.62 -4.63
C ALA A 43 -7.98 10.33 -5.08
N PRO A 44 -7.64 9.08 -5.41
CA PRO A 44 -6.35 8.74 -6.01
C PRO A 44 -6.06 9.55 -7.27
N HIS A 45 -4.79 9.81 -7.51
CA HIS A 45 -4.34 10.53 -8.71
C HIS A 45 -4.91 9.91 -9.98
N HIS A 46 -5.32 10.74 -10.95
CA HIS A 46 -6.01 10.28 -12.14
C HIS A 46 -5.21 9.25 -12.98
N LEU A 47 -3.87 9.34 -13.00
CA LEU A 47 -3.03 8.35 -13.69
C LEU A 47 -2.96 7.02 -12.90
N SER A 48 -3.02 7.05 -11.57
CA SER A 48 -3.16 5.82 -10.77
C SER A 48 -4.51 5.14 -11.04
N GLN A 49 -5.59 5.92 -11.09
CA GLN A 49 -6.91 5.39 -11.46
C GLN A 49 -6.92 4.82 -12.88
N LYS A 50 -6.30 5.52 -13.84
CA LYS A 50 -6.23 5.10 -15.24
C LYS A 50 -5.51 3.77 -15.39
N VAL A 51 -4.32 3.62 -14.79
CA VAL A 51 -3.56 2.36 -14.87
C VAL A 51 -4.27 1.21 -14.17
N ALA A 52 -4.84 1.44 -12.99
CA ALA A 52 -5.61 0.42 -12.28
C ALA A 52 -6.81 -0.07 -13.10
N LYS A 53 -7.57 0.85 -13.67
CA LYS A 53 -8.74 0.54 -14.51
C LYS A 53 -8.37 -0.25 -15.76
N LYS A 54 -7.24 0.04 -16.39
CA LYS A 54 -6.70 -0.72 -17.53
C LYS A 54 -6.56 -2.21 -17.20
N TYR A 55 -6.23 -2.54 -15.95
CA TYR A 55 -6.07 -3.92 -15.44
C TYR A 55 -7.30 -4.43 -14.67
N GLY A 56 -8.45 -3.77 -14.81
CA GLY A 56 -9.72 -4.21 -14.26
C GLY A 56 -9.92 -3.90 -12.78
N ILE A 57 -9.15 -2.96 -12.21
CA ILE A 57 -9.24 -2.56 -10.81
C ILE A 57 -9.73 -1.12 -10.72
N ASP A 58 -10.85 -0.91 -10.04
CA ASP A 58 -11.40 0.43 -9.78
C ASP A 58 -11.02 0.91 -8.39
N ILE A 59 -10.21 1.97 -8.34
CA ILE A 59 -9.80 2.64 -7.11
C ILE A 59 -10.42 4.04 -6.95
N SER A 60 -11.37 4.40 -7.81
CA SER A 60 -11.94 5.76 -7.87
C SER A 60 -12.68 6.18 -6.59
N MET A 61 -13.18 5.22 -5.83
CA MET A 61 -13.94 5.46 -4.61
C MET A 61 -13.07 5.52 -3.35
N GLN A 62 -11.78 5.25 -3.46
CA GLN A 62 -10.85 5.43 -2.35
C GLN A 62 -10.72 6.91 -1.99
N CYS A 63 -10.50 7.17 -0.72
CA CYS A 63 -10.36 8.53 -0.18
C CYS A 63 -9.09 8.60 0.67
N SER A 64 -8.22 9.53 0.32
CA SER A 64 -6.96 9.74 1.04
C SER A 64 -7.21 10.12 2.51
N ARG A 65 -6.45 9.50 3.40
CA ARG A 65 -6.43 9.80 4.83
C ARG A 65 -5.02 9.85 5.38
N LYS A 66 -4.85 10.52 6.50
CA LYS A 66 -3.57 10.55 7.21
C LYS A 66 -3.37 9.29 8.03
N PHE A 67 -2.14 8.77 8.03
CA PHE A 67 -1.69 7.71 8.92
C PHE A 67 -1.66 8.21 10.38
N THR A 68 -2.08 7.39 11.31
CA THR A 68 -2.08 7.70 12.75
C THR A 68 -1.51 6.54 13.56
N ALA A 69 -1.11 6.81 14.81
CA ALA A 69 -0.64 5.78 15.73
C ALA A 69 -1.68 4.68 16.01
N GLU A 70 -2.98 5.00 15.89
CA GLU A 70 -4.07 4.05 16.08
C GLU A 70 -4.09 2.94 15.03
N ASP A 71 -3.49 3.18 13.86
CA ASP A 71 -3.36 2.15 12.81
C ASP A 71 -2.60 0.92 13.30
N PHE A 72 -1.71 1.05 14.28
CA PHE A 72 -1.04 -0.08 14.91
C PHE A 72 -1.98 -0.98 15.75
N ASN A 73 -3.06 -0.44 16.25
CA ASN A 73 -4.07 -1.23 16.98
C ASN A 73 -5.07 -1.88 16.02
N THR A 74 -5.31 -1.25 14.87
CA THR A 74 -6.32 -1.68 13.91
C THR A 74 -5.83 -2.78 12.97
N TYR A 75 -4.56 -2.66 12.50
CA TYR A 75 -4.03 -3.53 11.44
C TYR A 75 -2.99 -4.53 11.97
N ASP A 76 -2.99 -5.72 11.37
CA ASP A 76 -2.03 -6.78 11.69
C ASP A 76 -0.66 -6.52 11.05
N ILE A 77 -0.65 -5.96 9.82
CA ILE A 77 0.56 -5.63 9.08
C ILE A 77 0.42 -4.23 8.48
N ILE A 78 1.49 -3.44 8.57
CA ILE A 78 1.61 -2.11 7.97
C ILE A 78 2.77 -2.14 6.97
N TYR A 79 2.50 -1.81 5.72
CA TYR A 79 3.52 -1.75 4.67
C TYR A 79 3.87 -0.30 4.35
N ALA A 80 5.15 0.06 4.49
CA ALA A 80 5.71 1.32 4.03
C ALA A 80 6.18 1.20 2.58
N MET A 81 5.75 2.10 1.71
CA MET A 81 6.13 2.07 0.29
C MET A 81 7.59 2.49 0.06
N ALA A 82 8.23 3.15 1.01
CA ALA A 82 9.60 3.64 0.91
C ALA A 82 10.24 3.79 2.30
N ALA A 83 11.57 3.92 2.35
CA ALA A 83 12.32 4.05 3.61
C ALA A 83 12.02 5.35 4.35
N ASP A 84 11.82 6.48 3.66
CA ASP A 84 11.41 7.74 4.25
C ASP A 84 10.00 7.65 4.89
N VAL A 85 9.09 6.95 4.25
CA VAL A 85 7.76 6.65 4.79
C VAL A 85 7.86 5.79 6.06
N MET A 86 8.78 4.83 6.11
CA MET A 86 9.03 4.04 7.31
C MET A 86 9.49 4.92 8.47
N ALA A 87 10.38 5.87 8.22
CA ALA A 87 10.85 6.82 9.22
C ALA A 87 9.70 7.73 9.73
N ASP A 88 8.85 8.20 8.84
CA ASP A 88 7.67 9.00 9.19
C ASP A 88 6.68 8.18 10.05
N ILE A 89 6.42 6.92 9.70
CA ILE A 89 5.57 6.03 10.49
C ILE A 89 6.11 5.90 11.91
N GLN A 90 7.41 5.68 12.05
CA GLN A 90 8.06 5.58 13.36
C GLN A 90 7.90 6.87 14.18
N GLN A 91 8.10 8.00 13.55
CA GLN A 91 7.96 9.32 14.20
C GLN A 91 6.51 9.60 14.63
N ILE A 92 5.53 9.37 13.75
CA ILE A 92 4.11 9.61 14.03
C ILE A 92 3.61 8.69 15.15
N SER A 93 4.05 7.44 15.15
CA SER A 93 3.57 6.42 16.08
C SER A 93 4.16 6.54 17.48
N GLY A 94 5.36 7.10 17.61
CA GLY A 94 6.03 7.24 18.90
C GLY A 94 6.06 5.93 19.69
N LYS A 95 5.42 5.92 20.86
CA LYS A 95 5.37 4.74 21.74
C LYS A 95 4.52 3.59 21.20
N ALA A 96 3.62 3.85 20.24
CA ALA A 96 2.79 2.81 19.62
C ALA A 96 3.52 2.04 18.51
N PHE A 97 4.73 2.48 18.13
CA PHE A 97 5.49 1.82 17.07
C PHE A 97 5.83 0.37 17.44
N ASP A 98 5.44 -0.55 16.58
CA ASP A 98 5.77 -1.98 16.71
C ASP A 98 6.50 -2.45 15.45
N SER A 99 7.80 -2.67 15.58
CA SER A 99 8.66 -3.13 14.48
C SER A 99 8.28 -4.51 13.92
N LYS A 100 7.48 -5.29 14.67
CA LYS A 100 7.00 -6.60 14.20
C LYS A 100 5.84 -6.46 13.22
N LYS A 101 5.11 -5.35 13.29
CA LYS A 101 3.94 -5.09 12.43
C LYS A 101 4.27 -4.32 11.16
N VAL A 102 5.38 -3.57 11.13
CA VAL A 102 5.72 -2.68 10.00
C VAL A 102 6.85 -3.26 9.15
N LYS A 103 6.69 -3.17 7.83
CA LYS A 103 7.67 -3.68 6.86
C LYS A 103 7.77 -2.74 5.67
N LEU A 104 8.93 -2.71 5.02
CA LEU A 104 9.02 -2.18 3.66
C LEU A 104 8.21 -3.10 2.72
N PHE A 105 7.38 -2.51 1.88
CA PHE A 105 6.50 -3.26 0.97
C PHE A 105 7.28 -4.21 0.07
N LEU A 106 8.37 -3.74 -0.54
CA LEU A 106 9.19 -4.55 -1.43
C LEU A 106 10.03 -5.62 -0.72
N ASN A 107 10.05 -5.66 0.62
CA ASN A 107 10.65 -6.80 1.33
C ASN A 107 9.82 -8.08 1.20
N GLU A 108 8.58 -7.99 0.73
CA GLU A 108 7.80 -9.16 0.33
C GLU A 108 8.13 -9.67 -1.08
N HIS A 109 8.78 -8.86 -1.89
CA HIS A 109 9.24 -9.22 -3.23
C HIS A 109 10.57 -9.99 -3.17
N THR A 110 10.69 -11.05 -3.97
CA THR A 110 11.87 -11.96 -3.92
C THR A 110 13.18 -11.30 -4.38
N HIS A 111 13.10 -10.30 -5.27
CA HIS A 111 14.28 -9.69 -5.91
C HIS A 111 14.45 -8.19 -5.63
N LEU A 112 13.49 -7.54 -4.96
CA LEU A 112 13.50 -6.09 -4.73
C LEU A 112 13.61 -5.71 -3.25
N GLN A 113 14.16 -6.61 -2.42
CA GLN A 113 14.29 -6.38 -0.99
C GLN A 113 15.13 -5.13 -0.69
N ASN A 114 14.74 -4.40 0.36
CA ASN A 114 15.38 -3.16 0.81
C ASN A 114 15.34 -2.02 -0.21
N GLN A 115 14.41 -2.08 -1.16
CA GLN A 115 14.18 -1.02 -2.14
C GLN A 115 12.86 -0.31 -1.89
N ASP A 116 12.78 0.92 -2.39
CA ASP A 116 11.55 1.72 -2.38
C ASP A 116 10.69 1.38 -3.59
N VAL A 117 9.36 1.42 -3.41
CA VAL A 117 8.45 1.47 -4.55
C VAL A 117 8.68 2.81 -5.27
N PRO A 118 8.98 2.80 -6.58
CA PRO A 118 9.20 4.02 -7.33
C PRO A 118 8.02 4.99 -7.19
N ASP A 119 8.33 6.29 -6.95
CA ASP A 119 7.30 7.31 -6.88
C ASP A 119 7.01 7.85 -8.30
N PRO A 120 5.80 7.61 -8.85
CA PRO A 120 5.48 8.04 -10.20
C PRO A 120 5.06 9.51 -10.30
N TRP A 121 4.93 10.23 -9.17
CA TRP A 121 4.42 11.60 -9.10
C TRP A 121 5.12 12.58 -10.05
N PHE A 122 6.45 12.47 -10.14
CA PHE A 122 7.27 13.35 -10.99
C PHE A 122 7.44 12.85 -12.43
N GLY A 123 6.82 11.74 -12.79
CA GLY A 123 6.97 11.08 -14.08
C GLY A 123 5.74 11.22 -14.97
N ALA A 124 5.90 10.70 -16.20
CA ALA A 124 4.83 10.55 -17.16
C ALA A 124 4.04 9.25 -16.90
N GLU A 125 3.07 8.95 -17.74
CA GLU A 125 2.21 7.76 -17.66
C GLU A 125 3.00 6.44 -17.55
N ASP A 126 4.13 6.33 -18.23
CA ASP A 126 5.00 5.15 -18.18
C ASP A 126 5.51 4.84 -16.76
N GLY A 127 5.73 5.87 -15.94
CA GLY A 127 6.10 5.70 -14.54
C GLY A 127 4.99 5.03 -13.72
N TYR A 128 3.73 5.34 -14.01
CA TYR A 128 2.57 4.71 -13.37
C TYR A 128 2.40 3.26 -13.79
N GLU A 129 2.64 2.92 -15.06
CA GLU A 129 2.64 1.53 -15.54
C GLU A 129 3.71 0.69 -14.83
N ASN A 130 4.94 1.21 -14.73
CA ASN A 130 6.04 0.53 -14.05
C ASN A 130 5.73 0.34 -12.55
N THR A 131 5.25 1.38 -11.89
CA THR A 131 4.87 1.31 -10.47
C THR A 131 3.74 0.29 -10.26
N PHE A 132 2.72 0.29 -11.12
CA PHE A 132 1.64 -0.69 -11.07
C PHE A 132 2.17 -2.12 -11.20
N ALA A 133 3.04 -2.37 -12.18
CA ALA A 133 3.61 -3.71 -12.40
C ALA A 133 4.36 -4.24 -11.17
N ILE A 134 5.22 -3.42 -10.57
CA ILE A 134 5.99 -3.78 -9.37
C ILE A 134 5.04 -4.05 -8.18
N ILE A 135 4.05 -3.19 -7.97
CA ILE A 135 3.07 -3.36 -6.88
C ILE A 135 2.24 -4.62 -7.09
N ASN A 136 1.77 -4.86 -8.32
CA ASN A 136 0.95 -6.03 -8.65
C ASN A 136 1.71 -7.35 -8.40
N GLU A 137 2.95 -7.43 -8.83
CA GLU A 137 3.81 -8.59 -8.60
C GLU A 137 4.05 -8.82 -7.10
N THR A 138 4.34 -7.76 -6.36
CA THR A 138 4.54 -7.85 -4.91
C THR A 138 3.26 -8.26 -4.17
N CYS A 139 2.10 -7.74 -4.54
CA CYS A 139 0.81 -8.13 -3.98
C CYS A 139 0.49 -9.61 -4.24
N ALA A 140 0.86 -10.15 -5.42
CA ALA A 140 0.73 -11.58 -5.69
C ALA A 140 1.59 -12.43 -4.74
N MET A 141 2.84 -12.02 -4.50
CA MET A 141 3.73 -12.69 -3.55
C MET A 141 3.23 -12.62 -2.10
N ILE A 142 2.65 -11.49 -1.68
CA ILE A 142 1.98 -11.35 -0.38
C ILE A 142 0.83 -12.36 -0.30
N THR A 143 -0.01 -12.43 -1.33
CA THR A 143 -1.15 -13.33 -1.36
C THR A 143 -0.70 -14.79 -1.22
N GLU A 144 0.29 -15.22 -1.99
CA GLU A 144 0.85 -16.58 -1.89
C GLU A 144 1.40 -16.88 -0.49
N ARG A 145 2.14 -15.93 0.08
CA ARG A 145 2.79 -16.11 1.39
C ARG A 145 1.81 -16.25 2.55
N TYR A 146 0.73 -15.51 2.52
CA TYR A 146 -0.19 -15.40 3.66
C TYR A 146 -1.52 -16.11 3.48
N ALA A 147 -1.92 -16.49 2.25
CA ALA A 147 -3.17 -17.21 2.02
C ALA A 147 -3.25 -18.58 2.71
N SER A 148 -2.12 -19.22 2.94
CA SER A 148 -2.01 -20.53 3.59
C SER A 148 -1.80 -20.47 5.11
N LYS A 149 -1.62 -19.27 5.67
CA LYS A 149 -1.47 -19.07 7.12
C LYS A 149 -2.82 -18.73 7.73
N GLU A 150 -2.95 -18.89 9.06
CA GLU A 150 -4.16 -18.51 9.78
C GLU A 150 -4.60 -17.07 9.42
N PRO A 151 -5.92 -16.78 9.39
CA PRO A 151 -6.43 -15.58 8.76
C PRO A 151 -5.85 -14.30 9.37
N ILE A 152 -5.10 -13.58 8.56
CA ILE A 152 -4.78 -12.18 8.82
C ILE A 152 -6.10 -11.42 8.60
N LYS A 153 -6.59 -10.77 9.64
CA LYS A 153 -7.90 -10.11 9.59
C LYS A 153 -7.86 -8.73 8.95
N THR A 154 -6.74 -8.02 9.08
CA THR A 154 -6.59 -6.63 8.62
C THR A 154 -5.17 -6.33 8.11
N LEU A 155 -5.10 -5.74 6.95
CA LEU A 155 -3.84 -5.33 6.28
C LEU A 155 -3.83 -3.87 5.91
#